data_d76204422b1f7e24c2a5646d5d027bc8
#
_entry.id   d76204422b1f7e24c2a5646d5d027bc8
#
_cell.length_a   1.000
_cell.length_b   1.000
_cell.length_c   1.000
_cell.angle_alpha   90.00
_cell.angle_beta   90.00
_cell.angle_gamma   90.00
#
_symmetry.space_group_name_H-M   'P 1'
#
loop_
_entity.id
_entity.type
_entity.pdbx_description
1 polymer ?
#
loop_
_entity_poly.entity_id
_entity_poly.type
_entity_poly.pdbx_seq_one_letter_code
_entity_poly.pdbx_strand_id
1 'polypeptide(L)'
;MKKILVLLAALFVCAAAYVPCRAQYISGYADLSDSDVTKTLKNHISYLASDALEGRKAGSEGEYAAAEYVRDMFKEYGIDLLSGSEGDVFGISMPAGDALTSRNVVGFVQGYDHTKFDRYIVVGARMDNLGVNVVDVDGKPVRQIYNGANGNASGVAMMLELARMVKTQEIMFRRSVIFIAFGASEQSSAGSWYFLNRSFSDYGKIDAMIDLDALGAGGGFYAYTSSNADMNMIVSQVSSDLQPITPKVTAEEPFASDHRSFYSKKIPSVLFTTGRYPEHNTLKDTESIIEYEQMERELEYIYNFTRFLCNTENPPRFEQSDVTIKVNDKLYNFADCDRRPTFMGSPDPKSFLTRWVYQYLKYPKAALDNGVQGRVIVEFTIGKDGKLYDVHVVRSASEALDDEALRVIKASPKWKPAQVKGVNVNSVMSVAVDFRLTKKGKFAIKK
;
A
#
# COMPACT_ATOMS: atom_id res chain seq x y z
N MET A 1 -13.42 69.79 -34.80
CA MET A 1 -12.37 68.79 -35.15
C MET A 1 -11.40 68.49 -34.02
N LYS A 2 -10.79 69.48 -33.29
CA LYS A 2 -9.84 69.19 -32.19
C LYS A 2 -10.42 68.40 -31.02
N LYS A 3 -11.71 68.59 -30.64
CA LYS A 3 -12.34 67.85 -29.53
C LYS A 3 -12.66 66.39 -29.87
N ILE A 4 -12.90 66.07 -31.13
CA ILE A 4 -13.14 64.69 -31.58
C ILE A 4 -11.82 63.89 -31.62
N LEU A 5 -10.69 64.56 -31.97
CA LEU A 5 -9.37 63.92 -31.98
C LEU A 5 -8.90 63.55 -30.60
N VAL A 6 -9.19 64.38 -29.57
CA VAL A 6 -8.82 64.10 -28.17
C VAL A 6 -9.67 62.96 -27.61
N LEU A 7 -10.93 62.84 -27.99
CA LEU A 7 -11.80 61.73 -27.57
C LEU A 7 -11.37 60.38 -28.19
N LEU A 8 -10.95 60.41 -29.47
CA LEU A 8 -10.43 59.22 -30.15
C LEU A 8 -9.02 58.79 -29.58
N ALA A 9 -8.18 59.73 -29.20
CA ALA A 9 -6.92 59.44 -28.56
C ALA A 9 -7.11 58.85 -27.14
N ALA A 10 -8.10 59.35 -26.36
CA ALA A 10 -8.45 58.81 -25.06
C ALA A 10 -9.03 57.42 -25.15
N LEU A 11 -9.87 57.14 -26.16
CA LEU A 11 -10.40 55.79 -26.41
C LEU A 11 -9.31 54.81 -26.87
N PHE A 12 -8.28 55.26 -27.59
CA PHE A 12 -7.18 54.41 -28.02
C PHE A 12 -6.22 54.09 -26.84
N VAL A 13 -6.03 55.01 -25.91
CA VAL A 13 -5.24 54.80 -24.71
C VAL A 13 -5.97 53.88 -23.74
N CYS A 14 -7.29 53.96 -23.60
CA CYS A 14 -8.06 53.03 -22.81
C CYS A 14 -8.14 51.61 -23.45
N ALA A 15 -8.14 51.49 -24.77
CA ALA A 15 -8.11 50.20 -25.47
C ALA A 15 -6.72 49.54 -25.42
N ALA A 16 -5.64 50.35 -25.38
CA ALA A 16 -4.29 49.81 -25.19
C ALA A 16 -3.97 49.41 -23.73
N ALA A 17 -4.77 49.88 -22.75
CA ALA A 17 -4.64 49.48 -21.36
C ALA A 17 -5.48 48.21 -21.00
N TYR A 18 -6.29 47.73 -21.95
CA TYR A 18 -6.85 46.37 -21.87
C TYR A 18 -5.81 45.37 -22.41
N VAL A 19 -4.65 45.32 -21.80
CA VAL A 19 -3.89 44.10 -21.75
C VAL A 19 -4.77 43.19 -20.89
N PRO A 20 -5.36 42.09 -21.44
CA PRO A 20 -5.90 41.10 -20.55
C PRO A 20 -4.73 40.78 -19.63
N CYS A 21 -4.86 41.06 -18.35
CA CYS A 21 -4.08 40.38 -17.35
C CYS A 21 -4.51 38.91 -17.54
N ARG A 22 -3.90 38.24 -18.54
CA ARG A 22 -3.62 36.86 -18.37
C ARG A 22 -2.78 36.89 -17.12
N ALA A 23 -3.40 36.55 -16.00
CA ALA A 23 -2.68 35.86 -14.99
C ALA A 23 -1.93 34.79 -15.82
N GLN A 24 -0.67 35.07 -16.14
CA GLN A 24 0.27 34.02 -16.28
C GLN A 24 0.15 33.35 -14.91
N TYR A 25 -0.67 32.31 -14.86
CA TYR A 25 -0.28 31.17 -14.12
C TYR A 25 1.09 30.87 -14.71
N ILE A 26 2.09 31.52 -14.19
CA ILE A 26 3.41 30.93 -14.10
C ILE A 26 3.03 29.65 -13.37
N SER A 27 2.95 28.57 -14.14
CA SER A 27 2.84 27.28 -13.53
C SER A 27 4.10 27.22 -12.67
N GLY A 28 3.96 27.48 -11.37
CA GLY A 28 5.00 27.21 -10.39
C GLY A 28 5.40 25.73 -10.40
N TYR A 29 4.73 24.94 -11.21
CA TYR A 29 5.00 23.54 -11.50
C TYR A 29 6.29 23.30 -12.29
N ALA A 30 6.73 24.23 -13.14
CA ALA A 30 8.03 24.09 -13.80
C ALA A 30 9.19 24.24 -12.80
N ASP A 31 8.96 25.02 -11.72
CA ASP A 31 9.95 25.21 -10.66
C ASP A 31 9.83 24.16 -9.54
N LEU A 32 8.70 23.43 -9.44
CA LEU A 32 8.47 22.39 -8.42
C LEU A 32 9.28 21.11 -8.68
N SER A 33 9.54 20.77 -9.93
CA SER A 33 10.41 19.61 -10.27
C SER A 33 11.82 19.76 -9.70
N ASP A 34 12.26 21.02 -9.42
CA ASP A 34 13.53 21.34 -8.80
C ASP A 34 13.40 21.77 -7.32
N SER A 35 12.23 21.61 -6.72
CA SER A 35 12.04 21.88 -5.30
C SER A 35 12.95 20.99 -4.44
N ASP A 36 13.30 21.45 -3.25
CA ASP A 36 14.10 20.64 -2.33
C ASP A 36 13.36 19.39 -1.87
N VAL A 37 12.03 19.45 -1.78
CA VAL A 37 11.18 18.30 -1.47
C VAL A 37 11.24 17.26 -2.58
N THR A 38 11.03 17.68 -3.83
CA THR A 38 11.15 16.79 -5.00
C THR A 38 12.54 16.14 -5.09
N LYS A 39 13.61 16.90 -4.88
CA LYS A 39 14.98 16.36 -4.87
C LYS A 39 15.18 15.33 -3.76
N THR A 40 14.65 15.59 -2.57
CA THR A 40 14.73 14.67 -1.43
C THR A 40 13.97 13.39 -1.69
N LEU A 41 12.74 13.49 -2.19
CA LEU A 41 11.94 12.31 -2.58
C LEU A 41 12.65 11.47 -3.63
N LYS A 42 13.24 12.12 -4.64
CA LYS A 42 14.02 11.46 -5.69
C LYS A 42 15.22 10.72 -5.12
N ASN A 43 15.98 11.34 -4.24
CA ASN A 43 17.14 10.71 -3.60
C ASN A 43 16.75 9.47 -2.80
N HIS A 44 15.66 9.54 -2.02
CA HIS A 44 15.16 8.40 -1.26
C HIS A 44 14.74 7.24 -2.17
N ILE A 45 13.96 7.53 -3.22
CA ILE A 45 13.46 6.50 -4.12
C ILE A 45 14.60 5.90 -4.95
N SER A 46 15.50 6.72 -5.49
CA SER A 46 16.66 6.25 -6.26
C SER A 46 17.52 5.27 -5.45
N TYR A 47 17.69 5.50 -4.14
CA TYR A 47 18.41 4.58 -3.28
C TYR A 47 17.57 3.33 -2.98
N LEU A 48 16.35 3.52 -2.45
CA LEU A 48 15.50 2.40 -1.99
C LEU A 48 15.09 1.46 -3.13
N ALA A 49 14.89 1.97 -4.34
CA ALA A 49 14.54 1.18 -5.52
C ALA A 49 15.76 0.79 -6.37
N SER A 50 16.98 0.99 -5.88
CA SER A 50 18.18 0.60 -6.62
C SER A 50 18.36 -0.91 -6.67
N ASP A 51 19.06 -1.39 -7.71
CA ASP A 51 19.44 -2.80 -7.85
C ASP A 51 20.33 -3.28 -6.70
N ALA A 52 21.04 -2.37 -6.01
CA ALA A 52 21.91 -2.69 -4.88
C ALA A 52 21.12 -3.26 -3.69
N LEU A 53 19.84 -2.90 -3.54
CA LEU A 53 18.98 -3.43 -2.49
C LEU A 53 18.22 -4.69 -2.91
N GLU A 54 18.47 -5.21 -4.11
CA GLU A 54 17.93 -6.49 -4.58
C GLU A 54 16.43 -6.67 -4.34
N GLY A 55 15.65 -5.57 -4.47
CA GLY A 55 14.21 -5.56 -4.28
C GLY A 55 13.75 -5.85 -2.85
N ARG A 56 14.60 -5.64 -1.85
CA ARG A 56 14.28 -5.54 -0.40
C ARG A 56 13.42 -6.68 0.14
N LYS A 57 13.67 -7.91 -0.28
CA LYS A 57 12.90 -9.06 0.21
C LYS A 57 13.02 -9.20 1.73
N ALA A 58 11.91 -9.48 2.40
CA ALA A 58 11.90 -9.73 3.84
C ALA A 58 12.98 -10.75 4.28
N GLY A 59 13.80 -10.36 5.26
CA GLY A 59 14.91 -11.16 5.77
C GLY A 59 16.16 -11.18 4.88
N SER A 60 16.24 -10.38 3.82
CA SER A 60 17.41 -10.26 2.97
C SER A 60 18.34 -9.12 3.38
N GLU A 61 19.57 -9.13 2.88
CA GLU A 61 20.52 -8.02 3.02
C GLU A 61 19.95 -6.71 2.44
N GLY A 62 19.13 -6.78 1.39
CA GLY A 62 18.48 -5.62 0.80
C GLY A 62 17.44 -4.97 1.73
N GLU A 63 16.64 -5.77 2.45
CA GLU A 63 15.74 -5.24 3.49
C GLU A 63 16.56 -4.65 4.65
N TYR A 64 17.63 -5.33 5.06
CA TYR A 64 18.52 -4.82 6.10
C TYR A 64 19.10 -3.45 5.71
N ALA A 65 19.66 -3.32 4.49
CA ALA A 65 20.22 -2.06 4.01
C ALA A 65 19.17 -0.94 3.93
N ALA A 66 17.93 -1.27 3.55
CA ALA A 66 16.82 -0.32 3.55
C ALA A 66 16.48 0.15 4.99
N ALA A 67 16.46 -0.78 5.96
CA ALA A 67 16.24 -0.45 7.37
C ALA A 67 17.35 0.44 7.95
N GLU A 68 18.62 0.16 7.61
CA GLU A 68 19.77 0.98 7.99
C GLU A 68 19.62 2.40 7.41
N TYR A 69 19.24 2.51 6.14
CA TYR A 69 19.02 3.79 5.49
C TYR A 69 17.92 4.62 6.20
N VAL A 70 16.76 4.01 6.46
CA VAL A 70 15.66 4.69 7.17
C VAL A 70 16.10 5.15 8.57
N ARG A 71 16.81 4.29 9.29
CA ARG A 71 17.35 4.62 10.61
C ARG A 71 18.32 5.80 10.55
N ASP A 72 19.22 5.82 9.57
CA ASP A 72 20.21 6.88 9.44
C ASP A 72 19.56 8.20 9.02
N MET A 73 18.52 8.17 8.18
CA MET A 73 17.71 9.35 7.88
C MET A 73 16.98 9.89 9.11
N PHE A 74 16.40 9.03 9.94
CA PHE A 74 15.79 9.49 11.19
C PHE A 74 16.82 10.18 12.11
N LYS A 75 18.04 9.63 12.23
CA LYS A 75 19.12 10.27 13.01
C LYS A 75 19.53 11.62 12.41
N GLU A 76 19.67 11.69 11.08
CA GLU A 76 20.03 12.91 10.38
C GLU A 76 19.00 14.02 10.62
N TYR A 77 17.72 13.66 10.64
CA TYR A 77 16.60 14.57 10.92
C TYR A 77 16.44 14.90 12.41
N GLY A 78 17.23 14.31 13.29
CA GLY A 78 17.13 14.49 14.74
C GLY A 78 15.88 13.85 15.34
N ILE A 79 15.40 12.76 14.76
CA ILE A 79 14.25 11.99 15.22
C ILE A 79 14.74 10.89 16.16
N ASP A 80 14.11 10.77 17.33
CA ASP A 80 14.45 9.75 18.31
C ASP A 80 14.02 8.36 17.84
N LEU A 81 14.87 7.34 18.06
CA LEU A 81 14.53 5.95 17.74
C LEU A 81 13.91 5.28 18.96
N LEU A 82 12.68 4.78 18.84
CA LEU A 82 12.02 4.00 19.89
C LEU A 82 12.53 2.54 19.93
N SER A 83 12.87 2.00 18.79
CA SER A 83 13.52 0.70 18.69
C SER A 83 15.03 0.91 18.66
N GLY A 84 15.79 0.28 19.53
CA GLY A 84 17.25 0.45 19.67
C GLY A 84 18.04 0.54 18.33
N SER A 85 19.35 0.44 18.38
CA SER A 85 20.23 0.62 17.21
C SER A 85 19.97 -0.37 16.07
N GLU A 86 19.37 -1.53 16.34
CA GLU A 86 19.11 -2.56 15.32
C GLU A 86 17.68 -2.57 14.80
N GLY A 87 16.84 -1.66 15.29
CA GLY A 87 15.43 -1.67 14.99
C GLY A 87 14.63 -2.65 15.87
N ASP A 88 13.36 -2.80 15.56
CA ASP A 88 12.41 -3.67 16.24
C ASP A 88 12.42 -5.05 15.55
N VAL A 89 13.38 -5.90 15.96
CA VAL A 89 13.75 -7.17 15.30
C VAL A 89 12.79 -8.28 15.66
N PHE A 90 12.33 -9.04 14.67
CA PHE A 90 11.42 -10.19 14.85
C PHE A 90 11.70 -11.32 13.85
N GLY A 91 11.37 -12.54 14.27
CA GLY A 91 11.46 -13.72 13.43
C GLY A 91 10.24 -13.87 12.51
N ILE A 92 10.48 -14.28 11.28
CA ILE A 92 9.45 -14.67 10.30
C ILE A 92 9.66 -16.14 9.92
N SER A 93 8.58 -16.93 9.93
CA SER A 93 8.59 -18.31 9.50
C SER A 93 8.32 -18.41 8.00
N MET A 94 9.23 -19.03 7.25
CA MET A 94 9.04 -19.29 5.84
C MET A 94 8.44 -20.68 5.61
N PRO A 95 7.65 -20.88 4.52
CA PRO A 95 7.04 -22.18 4.21
C PRO A 95 8.04 -23.32 4.02
N ALA A 96 9.31 -23.00 3.72
CA ALA A 96 10.40 -23.98 3.58
C ALA A 96 11.04 -24.40 4.91
N GLY A 97 10.60 -23.85 6.05
CA GLY A 97 11.12 -24.19 7.37
C GLY A 97 12.31 -23.33 7.83
N ASP A 98 12.80 -22.42 6.98
CA ASP A 98 13.85 -21.48 7.36
C ASP A 98 13.26 -20.36 8.23
N ALA A 99 13.91 -20.04 9.31
CA ALA A 99 13.59 -18.86 10.13
C ALA A 99 14.42 -17.68 9.60
N LEU A 100 13.76 -16.68 9.07
CA LEU A 100 14.39 -15.42 8.68
C LEU A 100 14.11 -14.35 9.75
N THR A 101 14.92 -13.31 9.75
CA THR A 101 14.77 -12.17 10.67
C THR A 101 14.45 -10.94 9.86
N SER A 102 13.37 -10.25 10.21
CA SER A 102 13.01 -8.94 9.70
C SER A 102 12.98 -7.91 10.82
N ARG A 103 12.71 -6.65 10.50
CA ARG A 103 12.69 -5.57 11.49
C ARG A 103 11.80 -4.40 11.06
N ASN A 104 11.22 -3.73 12.08
CA ASN A 104 10.67 -2.39 11.88
C ASN A 104 11.72 -1.34 12.28
N VAL A 105 11.67 -0.20 11.66
CA VAL A 105 12.41 0.99 12.12
C VAL A 105 11.39 2.00 12.63
N VAL A 106 11.50 2.36 13.91
CA VAL A 106 10.49 3.16 14.61
C VAL A 106 11.11 4.47 15.08
N GLY A 107 10.70 5.58 14.44
CA GLY A 107 11.07 6.94 14.80
C GLY A 107 9.97 7.61 15.64
N PHE A 108 10.35 8.58 16.45
CA PHE A 108 9.47 9.27 17.36
C PHE A 108 9.71 10.79 17.39
N VAL A 109 8.64 11.56 17.25
CA VAL A 109 8.65 13.00 17.46
C VAL A 109 7.64 13.34 18.56
N GLN A 110 8.13 13.91 19.66
CA GLN A 110 7.29 14.25 20.80
C GLN A 110 6.43 15.47 20.51
N GLY A 111 5.14 15.39 20.85
CA GLY A 111 4.23 16.53 20.79
C GLY A 111 4.51 17.56 21.88
N TYR A 112 4.14 18.82 21.64
CA TYR A 112 4.43 19.89 22.60
C TYR A 112 3.41 20.00 23.73
N ASP A 113 2.20 19.46 23.60
CA ASP A 113 1.11 19.62 24.56
C ASP A 113 1.17 18.55 25.65
N HIS A 114 1.57 18.94 26.84
CA HIS A 114 1.70 18.05 28.00
C HIS A 114 0.41 17.30 28.39
N THR A 115 -0.73 17.72 27.86
CA THR A 115 -2.02 17.05 28.09
C THR A 115 -2.33 16.00 27.03
N LYS A 116 -1.60 15.98 25.93
CA LYS A 116 -1.84 15.13 24.75
C LYS A 116 -0.58 14.45 24.21
N PHE A 117 0.61 14.79 24.67
CA PHE A 117 1.87 14.24 24.12
C PHE A 117 2.03 12.72 24.31
N ASP A 118 1.27 12.13 25.24
CA ASP A 118 1.20 10.67 25.44
C ASP A 118 0.09 9.98 24.59
N ARG A 119 -0.49 10.73 23.65
CA ARG A 119 -1.39 10.22 22.62
C ARG A 119 -0.66 10.25 21.27
N TYR A 120 -0.85 9.23 20.45
CA TYR A 120 -0.01 9.00 19.28
C TYR A 120 -0.81 9.01 17.99
N ILE A 121 -0.25 9.66 16.97
CA ILE A 121 -0.60 9.42 15.57
C ILE A 121 0.52 8.58 14.99
N VAL A 122 0.19 7.43 14.38
CA VAL A 122 1.16 6.58 13.70
C VAL A 122 1.14 6.89 12.21
N VAL A 123 2.32 7.06 11.62
CA VAL A 123 2.52 7.12 10.17
C VAL A 123 3.41 5.96 9.78
N GLY A 124 2.93 5.09 8.91
CA GLY A 124 3.62 3.88 8.52
C GLY A 124 3.76 3.72 7.02
N ALA A 125 4.80 3.01 6.60
CA ALA A 125 5.00 2.56 5.24
C ALA A 125 5.70 1.20 5.23
N ARG A 126 5.27 0.26 4.39
CA ARG A 126 5.99 -0.99 4.21
C ARG A 126 7.33 -0.75 3.51
N MET A 127 8.36 -1.44 3.98
CA MET A 127 9.73 -1.26 3.51
C MET A 127 10.20 -2.39 2.60
N ASP A 128 9.73 -3.60 2.86
CA ASP A 128 10.06 -4.79 2.08
C ASP A 128 9.29 -4.87 0.76
N ASN A 129 9.79 -5.69 -0.16
CA ASN A 129 9.15 -5.99 -1.43
C ASN A 129 9.53 -7.43 -1.87
N LEU A 130 9.32 -7.78 -3.14
CA LEU A 130 9.40 -9.15 -3.67
C LEU A 130 10.82 -9.72 -3.77
N GLY A 131 11.84 -8.86 -3.86
CA GLY A 131 13.23 -9.30 -3.97
C GLY A 131 13.67 -9.67 -5.37
N VAL A 132 14.48 -10.73 -5.47
CA VAL A 132 15.04 -11.24 -6.73
C VAL A 132 14.41 -12.57 -7.06
N ASN A 133 14.02 -12.74 -8.31
CA ASN A 133 13.68 -14.03 -8.90
C ASN A 133 14.80 -14.47 -9.87
N VAL A 134 15.10 -15.74 -9.92
CA VAL A 134 16.05 -16.29 -10.88
C VAL A 134 15.28 -17.17 -11.87
N VAL A 135 15.30 -16.78 -13.12
CA VAL A 135 14.65 -17.52 -14.21
C VAL A 135 15.71 -18.11 -15.15
N ASP A 136 15.42 -19.26 -15.70
CA ASP A 136 16.27 -19.85 -16.75
C ASP A 136 15.83 -19.28 -18.10
N VAL A 137 16.76 -18.63 -18.80
CA VAL A 137 16.55 -18.14 -20.16
C VAL A 137 17.63 -18.80 -21.03
N ASP A 138 17.22 -19.68 -21.93
CA ASP A 138 18.11 -20.42 -22.84
C ASP A 138 19.25 -21.18 -22.12
N GLY A 139 18.94 -21.80 -20.96
CA GLY A 139 19.92 -22.56 -20.18
C GLY A 139 20.86 -21.70 -19.32
N LYS A 140 20.57 -20.39 -19.20
CA LYS A 140 21.35 -19.46 -18.36
C LYS A 140 20.46 -18.88 -17.26
N PRO A 141 20.93 -18.86 -16.01
CA PRO A 141 20.21 -18.19 -14.93
C PRO A 141 20.26 -16.67 -15.14
N VAL A 142 19.08 -16.04 -15.25
CA VAL A 142 18.92 -14.59 -15.34
C VAL A 142 18.27 -14.09 -14.05
N ARG A 143 18.91 -13.14 -13.39
CA ARG A 143 18.37 -12.49 -12.19
C ARG A 143 17.38 -11.41 -12.62
N GLN A 144 16.21 -11.44 -12.03
CA GLN A 144 15.15 -10.44 -12.21
C GLN A 144 14.91 -9.76 -10.86
N ILE A 145 15.24 -8.48 -10.78
CA ILE A 145 15.10 -7.68 -9.55
C ILE A 145 13.76 -6.96 -9.61
N TYR A 146 12.95 -7.12 -8.57
CA TYR A 146 11.71 -6.38 -8.38
C TYR A 146 12.02 -5.13 -7.53
N ASN A 147 12.40 -4.04 -8.18
CA ASN A 147 12.87 -2.82 -7.51
C ASN A 147 11.80 -2.21 -6.59
N GLY A 148 10.51 -2.28 -6.97
CA GLY A 148 9.40 -1.81 -6.15
C GLY A 148 9.52 -0.31 -5.85
N ALA A 149 9.69 0.51 -6.90
CA ALA A 149 9.83 1.95 -6.75
C ALA A 149 8.53 2.58 -6.23
N ASN A 150 7.40 2.21 -6.83
CA ASN A 150 6.09 2.59 -6.31
C ASN A 150 5.59 1.61 -5.25
N GLY A 151 6.03 0.37 -5.25
CA GLY A 151 5.60 -0.65 -4.31
C GLY A 151 6.72 -1.20 -3.40
N ASN A 152 7.24 -0.49 -2.37
CA ASN A 152 6.73 0.77 -1.80
C ASN A 152 7.88 1.74 -1.41
N ALA A 153 8.92 1.89 -2.25
CA ALA A 153 9.94 2.92 -1.97
C ALA A 153 9.32 4.33 -1.94
N SER A 154 8.26 4.56 -2.73
CA SER A 154 7.51 5.82 -2.74
C SER A 154 6.88 6.15 -1.38
N GLY A 155 6.18 5.20 -0.76
CA GLY A 155 5.58 5.39 0.57
C GLY A 155 6.63 5.60 1.66
N VAL A 156 7.76 4.86 1.61
CA VAL A 156 8.87 5.08 2.55
C VAL A 156 9.50 6.46 2.37
N ALA A 157 9.71 6.92 1.13
CA ALA A 157 10.21 8.26 0.84
C ALA A 157 9.27 9.35 1.35
N MET A 158 7.97 9.20 1.12
CA MET A 158 6.94 10.11 1.63
C MET A 158 6.93 10.15 3.17
N MET A 159 7.06 8.99 3.82
CA MET A 159 7.13 8.90 5.28
C MET A 159 8.37 9.62 5.83
N LEU A 160 9.54 9.44 5.21
CA LEU A 160 10.78 10.07 5.63
C LEU A 160 10.71 11.59 5.51
N GLU A 161 10.23 12.09 4.37
CA GLU A 161 10.11 13.53 4.15
C GLU A 161 9.03 14.15 5.07
N LEU A 162 7.90 13.46 5.27
CA LEU A 162 6.90 13.86 6.25
C LEU A 162 7.48 13.91 7.67
N ALA A 163 8.32 12.94 8.04
CA ALA A 163 8.97 12.90 9.34
C ALA A 163 9.93 14.10 9.54
N ARG A 164 10.70 14.45 8.49
CA ARG A 164 11.55 15.63 8.47
C ARG A 164 10.74 16.92 8.65
N MET A 165 9.62 17.06 7.92
CA MET A 165 8.73 18.22 8.01
C MET A 165 8.11 18.36 9.40
N VAL A 166 7.61 17.25 9.98
CA VAL A 166 7.04 17.24 11.34
C VAL A 166 8.11 17.59 12.38
N LYS A 167 9.32 17.02 12.27
CA LYS A 167 10.43 17.33 13.19
C LYS A 167 10.84 18.79 13.12
N THR A 168 10.96 19.34 11.91
CA THR A 168 11.33 20.76 11.71
C THR A 168 10.30 21.72 12.33
N GLN A 169 9.03 21.30 12.37
CA GLN A 169 7.92 22.11 12.88
C GLN A 169 7.24 21.45 14.08
N GLU A 170 7.97 20.74 14.94
CA GLU A 170 7.41 19.96 16.06
C GLU A 170 6.49 20.77 16.99
N ILE A 171 6.75 22.07 17.14
CA ILE A 171 5.90 22.98 17.92
C ILE A 171 4.47 23.17 17.36
N MET A 172 4.19 22.66 16.17
CA MET A 172 2.88 22.71 15.54
C MET A 172 2.04 21.46 15.82
N PHE A 173 2.59 20.47 16.55
CA PHE A 173 1.96 19.16 16.76
C PHE A 173 1.73 18.93 18.26
N ARG A 174 0.46 18.89 18.67
CA ARG A 174 0.09 18.68 20.08
C ARG A 174 0.32 17.24 20.53
N ARG A 175 -0.08 16.26 19.69
CA ARG A 175 0.18 14.83 19.91
C ARG A 175 1.53 14.44 19.36
N SER A 176 2.09 13.41 19.95
CA SER A 176 3.31 12.80 19.44
C SER A 176 3.04 12.01 18.15
N VAL A 177 4.04 11.93 17.28
CA VAL A 177 3.97 11.19 16.03
C VAL A 177 4.99 10.06 16.06
N ILE A 178 4.55 8.84 15.74
CA ILE A 178 5.39 7.66 15.57
C ILE A 178 5.49 7.37 14.08
N PHE A 179 6.69 7.33 13.54
CA PHE A 179 6.97 6.98 12.15
C PHE A 179 7.52 5.57 12.08
N ILE A 180 6.95 4.70 11.25
CA ILE A 180 7.34 3.29 11.20
C ILE A 180 7.57 2.85 9.76
N ALA A 181 8.79 2.40 9.45
CA ALA A 181 9.05 1.57 8.29
C ALA A 181 8.82 0.11 8.69
N PHE A 182 7.76 -0.50 8.19
CA PHE A 182 7.41 -1.88 8.49
C PHE A 182 8.23 -2.84 7.63
N GLY A 183 8.82 -3.86 8.27
CA GLY A 183 9.43 -4.98 7.58
C GLY A 183 8.47 -6.15 7.42
N ALA A 184 8.76 -7.04 6.50
CA ALA A 184 7.99 -8.25 6.22
C ALA A 184 6.48 -8.02 6.03
N SER A 185 6.09 -6.91 5.41
CA SER A 185 4.69 -6.62 5.07
C SER A 185 4.17 -7.56 3.99
N GLU A 186 5.01 -7.96 3.01
CA GLU A 186 4.68 -8.99 2.03
C GLU A 186 4.44 -10.38 2.68
N GLN A 187 4.83 -10.56 3.93
CA GLN A 187 4.57 -11.74 4.76
C GLN A 187 3.34 -11.53 5.67
N SER A 188 2.22 -11.13 5.09
CA SER A 188 0.95 -10.91 5.80
C SER A 188 1.04 -9.81 6.87
N SER A 189 1.68 -8.70 6.55
CA SER A 189 1.86 -7.54 7.44
C SER A 189 2.48 -7.92 8.80
N ALA A 190 3.50 -8.78 8.77
CA ALA A 190 4.13 -9.31 9.98
C ALA A 190 4.73 -8.20 10.84
N GLY A 191 5.32 -7.16 10.24
CA GLY A 191 5.92 -6.03 10.95
C GLY A 191 4.90 -5.23 11.76
N SER A 192 3.81 -4.82 11.14
CA SER A 192 2.76 -4.07 11.83
C SER A 192 2.04 -4.92 12.89
N TRP A 193 1.86 -6.22 12.62
CA TRP A 193 1.36 -7.15 13.61
C TRP A 193 2.29 -7.24 14.82
N TYR A 194 3.61 -7.38 14.59
CA TYR A 194 4.62 -7.47 15.65
C TYR A 194 4.65 -6.19 16.49
N PHE A 195 4.66 -5.04 15.85
CA PHE A 195 4.60 -3.74 16.53
C PHE A 195 3.44 -3.68 17.51
N LEU A 196 2.22 -3.98 17.07
CA LEU A 196 0.99 -3.86 17.88
C LEU A 196 0.81 -4.96 18.93
N ASN A 197 1.47 -6.11 18.79
CA ASN A 197 1.24 -7.26 19.69
C ASN A 197 2.43 -7.59 20.58
N ARG A 198 3.63 -7.05 20.28
CA ARG A 198 4.86 -7.43 20.97
C ARG A 198 5.72 -6.24 21.37
N SER A 199 5.88 -5.26 20.48
CA SER A 199 6.85 -4.19 20.66
C SER A 199 6.23 -2.97 21.36
N PHE A 200 5.04 -2.58 21.00
CA PHE A 200 4.39 -1.37 21.51
C PHE A 200 3.19 -1.70 22.41
N SER A 201 3.42 -1.76 23.73
CA SER A 201 2.37 -2.12 24.71
C SER A 201 1.24 -1.10 24.81
N ASP A 202 1.52 0.16 24.53
CA ASP A 202 0.60 1.29 24.71
C ASP A 202 -0.27 1.58 23.47
N TYR A 203 -0.51 0.55 22.63
CA TYR A 203 -1.31 0.72 21.40
C TYR A 203 -2.70 1.32 21.63
N GLY A 204 -3.26 1.19 22.84
CA GLY A 204 -4.52 1.86 23.23
C GLY A 204 -4.44 3.40 23.30
N LYS A 205 -3.23 3.97 23.25
CA LYS A 205 -3.00 5.41 23.16
C LYS A 205 -2.82 5.91 21.73
N ILE A 206 -2.87 5.03 20.72
CA ILE A 206 -2.85 5.41 19.31
C ILE A 206 -4.24 5.90 18.92
N ASP A 207 -4.33 7.17 18.57
CA ASP A 207 -5.58 7.82 18.17
C ASP A 207 -5.94 7.59 16.71
N ALA A 208 -4.93 7.47 15.84
CA ALA A 208 -5.12 7.14 14.44
C ALA A 208 -3.84 6.59 13.79
N MET A 209 -4.00 5.88 12.66
CA MET A 209 -2.91 5.41 11.82
C MET A 209 -3.08 5.90 10.39
N ILE A 210 -2.00 6.39 9.83
CA ILE A 210 -1.84 6.80 8.43
C ILE A 210 -0.90 5.81 7.76
N ASP A 211 -1.39 5.08 6.80
CA ASP A 211 -0.62 4.12 5.99
C ASP A 211 -0.30 4.74 4.63
N LEU A 212 0.97 4.69 4.23
CA LEU A 212 1.48 5.26 2.99
C LEU A 212 1.95 4.14 2.09
N ASP A 213 1.16 3.82 1.05
CA ASP A 213 1.50 2.72 0.16
C ASP A 213 1.15 3.04 -1.29
N ALA A 214 2.15 2.91 -2.17
CA ALA A 214 2.05 3.18 -3.60
C ALA A 214 1.57 4.61 -3.89
N LEU A 215 2.42 5.60 -3.61
CA LEU A 215 2.14 7.03 -3.75
C LEU A 215 2.96 7.71 -4.87
N GLY A 216 3.59 6.94 -5.76
CA GLY A 216 4.48 7.49 -6.78
C GLY A 216 3.99 7.37 -8.21
N ALA A 217 2.96 6.56 -8.50
CA ALA A 217 2.49 6.34 -9.87
C ALA A 217 1.03 5.90 -9.89
N GLY A 218 0.32 6.09 -11.03
CA GLY A 218 -1.05 5.62 -11.19
C GLY A 218 -2.10 6.71 -11.42
N GLY A 219 -1.72 7.99 -11.35
CA GLY A 219 -2.53 9.12 -11.77
C GLY A 219 -3.78 9.40 -10.93
N GLY A 220 -3.91 8.79 -9.75
CA GLY A 220 -4.99 9.02 -8.80
C GLY A 220 -4.45 9.38 -7.41
N PHE A 221 -5.30 9.91 -6.54
CA PHE A 221 -5.01 10.05 -5.13
C PHE A 221 -6.24 9.61 -4.34
N TYR A 222 -6.09 8.58 -3.52
CA TYR A 222 -7.19 7.91 -2.83
C TYR A 222 -6.93 7.80 -1.33
N ALA A 223 -8.02 7.86 -0.57
CA ALA A 223 -8.04 7.57 0.85
C ALA A 223 -9.01 6.41 1.12
N TYR A 224 -8.51 5.31 1.66
CA TYR A 224 -9.31 4.20 2.14
C TYR A 224 -9.32 4.17 3.67
N THR A 225 -10.50 4.30 4.26
CA THR A 225 -10.68 4.46 5.73
C THR A 225 -11.45 3.30 6.36
N SER A 226 -11.64 2.21 5.63
CA SER A 226 -12.53 1.12 6.06
C SER A 226 -13.94 1.60 6.41
N SER A 227 -14.44 2.61 5.67
CA SER A 227 -15.75 3.25 5.88
C SER A 227 -15.92 3.95 7.25
N ASN A 228 -14.82 4.34 7.89
CA ASN A 228 -14.88 5.12 9.14
C ASN A 228 -15.41 6.53 8.85
N ALA A 229 -16.54 6.89 9.47
CA ALA A 229 -17.23 8.14 9.17
C ALA A 229 -16.43 9.38 9.62
N ASP A 230 -15.79 9.33 10.79
CA ASP A 230 -14.99 10.43 11.32
C ASP A 230 -13.75 10.66 10.43
N MET A 231 -13.06 9.58 10.00
CA MET A 231 -11.92 9.69 9.10
C MET A 231 -12.33 10.21 7.72
N ASN A 232 -13.46 9.76 7.16
CA ASN A 232 -13.99 10.27 5.89
C ASN A 232 -14.29 11.77 5.95
N MET A 233 -14.86 12.22 7.07
CA MET A 233 -15.12 13.64 7.31
C MET A 233 -13.81 14.44 7.36
N ILE A 234 -12.81 13.97 8.10
CA ILE A 234 -11.50 14.63 8.20
C ILE A 234 -10.82 14.69 6.84
N VAL A 235 -10.82 13.59 6.06
CA VAL A 235 -10.28 13.56 4.70
C VAL A 235 -10.92 14.64 3.82
N SER A 236 -12.22 14.88 3.97
CA SER A 236 -12.94 15.88 3.17
C SER A 236 -12.76 17.32 3.66
N GLN A 237 -12.39 17.52 4.93
CA GLN A 237 -12.22 18.84 5.54
C GLN A 237 -10.82 19.41 5.39
N VAL A 238 -9.82 18.53 5.31
CA VAL A 238 -8.43 18.95 5.13
C VAL A 238 -8.21 19.36 3.67
N SER A 239 -7.52 20.47 3.47
CA SER A 239 -7.11 20.96 2.16
C SER A 239 -5.60 21.21 2.14
N SER A 240 -5.04 21.21 0.96
CA SER A 240 -3.71 21.71 0.69
C SER A 240 -3.76 23.23 0.55
N ASP A 241 -2.77 23.93 1.10
CA ASP A 241 -2.72 25.38 1.10
C ASP A 241 -2.11 25.95 -0.18
N LEU A 242 -1.13 25.24 -0.77
CA LEU A 242 -0.40 25.71 -1.95
C LEU A 242 -1.00 25.18 -3.24
N GLN A 243 -1.41 23.93 -3.26
CA GLN A 243 -1.95 23.28 -4.44
C GLN A 243 -3.12 22.38 -4.06
N PRO A 244 -4.35 22.82 -4.34
CA PRO A 244 -5.53 22.05 -3.94
C PRO A 244 -5.51 20.65 -4.53
N ILE A 245 -5.30 19.68 -3.68
CA ILE A 245 -5.49 18.26 -3.96
C ILE A 245 -6.27 17.66 -2.80
N THR A 246 -7.26 16.84 -3.13
CA THR A 246 -8.05 16.13 -2.13
C THR A 246 -8.17 14.70 -2.56
N PRO A 247 -7.79 13.73 -1.72
CA PRO A 247 -7.92 12.33 -2.07
C PRO A 247 -9.39 11.94 -2.22
N LYS A 248 -9.65 11.09 -3.18
CA LYS A 248 -10.98 10.49 -3.35
C LYS A 248 -11.14 9.40 -2.30
N VAL A 249 -12.12 9.55 -1.42
CA VAL A 249 -12.50 8.49 -0.49
C VAL A 249 -13.05 7.30 -1.27
N THR A 250 -12.48 6.12 -1.05
CA THR A 250 -12.94 4.87 -1.67
C THR A 250 -13.52 3.93 -0.63
N ALA A 251 -14.63 3.27 -0.98
CA ALA A 251 -15.24 2.23 -0.15
C ALA A 251 -14.58 0.87 -0.36
N GLU A 252 -13.96 0.65 -1.52
CA GLU A 252 -13.24 -0.57 -1.82
C GLU A 252 -11.77 -0.40 -1.46
N GLU A 253 -11.23 -1.39 -0.74
CA GLU A 253 -9.82 -1.46 -0.42
C GLU A 253 -9.01 -1.73 -1.68
N PRO A 254 -8.07 -0.84 -2.07
CA PRO A 254 -7.30 -1.04 -3.29
C PRO A 254 -6.45 -2.31 -3.24
N PHE A 255 -5.78 -2.53 -2.11
CA PHE A 255 -4.96 -3.70 -1.80
C PHE A 255 -4.73 -3.79 -0.29
N ALA A 256 -4.29 -4.96 0.17
CA ALA A 256 -3.96 -5.18 1.57
C ALA A 256 -2.66 -4.44 1.93
N SER A 257 -2.67 -3.69 3.03
CA SER A 257 -1.48 -3.04 3.57
C SER A 257 -1.51 -3.04 5.11
N ASP A 258 -0.54 -2.38 5.75
CA ASP A 258 -0.32 -2.43 7.19
C ASP A 258 -1.43 -1.79 8.04
N HIS A 259 -2.25 -0.90 7.45
CA HIS A 259 -3.44 -0.33 8.11
C HIS A 259 -4.40 -1.41 8.66
N ARG A 260 -4.46 -2.60 8.03
CA ARG A 260 -5.31 -3.70 8.48
C ARG A 260 -4.97 -4.17 9.90
N SER A 261 -3.69 -4.19 10.27
CA SER A 261 -3.25 -4.56 11.62
C SER A 261 -3.80 -3.60 12.67
N PHE A 262 -3.78 -2.30 12.39
CA PHE A 262 -4.32 -1.26 13.27
C PHE A 262 -5.85 -1.30 13.32
N TYR A 263 -6.50 -1.44 12.16
CA TYR A 263 -7.94 -1.60 12.10
C TYR A 263 -8.42 -2.79 12.94
N SER A 264 -7.70 -3.91 12.93
CA SER A 264 -8.02 -5.10 13.73
C SER A 264 -7.99 -4.83 15.25
N LYS A 265 -7.21 -3.84 15.69
CA LYS A 265 -7.12 -3.34 17.07
C LYS A 265 -8.11 -2.21 17.37
N LYS A 266 -9.05 -1.93 16.46
CA LYS A 266 -10.02 -0.85 16.56
C LYS A 266 -9.36 0.55 16.62
N ILE A 267 -8.25 0.72 15.91
CA ILE A 267 -7.60 2.00 15.73
C ILE A 267 -8.07 2.57 14.39
N PRO A 268 -8.66 3.79 14.36
CA PRO A 268 -9.03 4.45 13.12
C PRO A 268 -7.83 4.56 12.19
N SER A 269 -7.95 4.09 10.96
CA SER A 269 -6.84 4.02 10.02
C SER A 269 -7.25 4.56 8.66
N VAL A 270 -6.30 5.17 7.97
CA VAL A 270 -6.43 5.58 6.57
C VAL A 270 -5.24 5.06 5.77
N LEU A 271 -5.51 4.46 4.63
CA LEU A 271 -4.50 4.17 3.60
C LEU A 271 -4.57 5.28 2.55
N PHE A 272 -3.49 6.03 2.38
CA PHE A 272 -3.27 6.91 1.24
C PHE A 272 -2.50 6.19 0.15
N THR A 273 -2.99 6.28 -1.08
CA THR A 273 -2.41 5.59 -2.23
C THR A 273 -2.82 6.24 -3.54
N THR A 274 -2.04 6.07 -4.59
CA THR A 274 -2.44 6.41 -5.96
C THR A 274 -3.31 5.32 -6.60
N GLY A 275 -3.54 4.21 -5.89
CA GLY A 275 -4.36 3.09 -6.35
C GLY A 275 -3.56 2.00 -7.05
N ARG A 276 -4.28 1.13 -7.74
CA ARG A 276 -3.66 0.07 -8.54
C ARG A 276 -3.04 0.66 -9.81
N TYR A 277 -1.86 0.19 -10.17
CA TYR A 277 -1.14 0.60 -11.36
C TYR A 277 -0.60 -0.64 -12.12
N PRO A 278 -0.41 -0.56 -13.44
CA PRO A 278 -0.08 -1.73 -14.27
C PRO A 278 1.25 -2.39 -13.93
N GLU A 279 2.21 -1.61 -13.43
CA GLU A 279 3.57 -2.07 -13.11
C GLU A 279 3.67 -2.76 -11.74
N HIS A 280 2.60 -2.73 -10.94
CA HIS A 280 2.59 -3.31 -9.59
C HIS A 280 3.04 -4.76 -9.59
N ASN A 281 4.01 -5.08 -8.74
CA ASN A 281 4.60 -6.42 -8.62
C ASN A 281 5.25 -6.95 -9.92
N THR A 282 5.72 -6.07 -10.80
CA THR A 282 6.45 -6.42 -12.02
C THR A 282 7.86 -5.85 -12.02
N LEU A 283 8.68 -6.29 -12.98
CA LEU A 283 10.03 -5.75 -13.20
C LEU A 283 10.03 -4.30 -13.74
N LYS A 284 8.85 -3.77 -14.09
CA LYS A 284 8.70 -2.40 -14.60
C LYS A 284 8.42 -1.40 -13.48
N ASP A 285 8.21 -1.85 -12.24
CA ASP A 285 8.08 -0.97 -11.09
C ASP A 285 9.44 -0.42 -10.69
N THR A 286 9.91 0.54 -11.47
CA THR A 286 11.21 1.20 -11.36
C THR A 286 11.04 2.70 -11.17
N GLU A 287 12.09 3.42 -10.82
CA GLU A 287 12.07 4.88 -10.63
C GLU A 287 11.48 5.63 -11.82
N SER A 288 11.58 5.09 -13.04
CA SER A 288 11.11 5.74 -14.27
C SER A 288 9.60 5.99 -14.36
N ILE A 289 8.79 5.32 -13.53
CA ILE A 289 7.34 5.53 -13.49
C ILE A 289 6.88 6.54 -12.45
N ILE A 290 7.81 7.09 -11.66
CA ILE A 290 7.49 7.94 -10.51
C ILE A 290 7.17 9.37 -10.93
N GLU A 291 6.03 9.86 -10.47
CA GLU A 291 5.49 11.20 -10.73
C GLU A 291 5.79 12.12 -9.52
N TYR A 292 7.02 12.60 -9.42
CA TYR A 292 7.51 13.34 -8.25
C TYR A 292 6.74 14.62 -7.93
N GLU A 293 6.30 15.36 -8.95
CA GLU A 293 5.49 16.58 -8.75
C GLU A 293 4.13 16.26 -8.11
N GLN A 294 3.55 15.12 -8.45
CA GLN A 294 2.32 14.67 -7.83
C GLN A 294 2.57 14.25 -6.38
N MET A 295 3.66 13.52 -6.12
CA MET A 295 4.06 13.12 -4.77
C MET A 295 4.23 14.32 -3.84
N GLU A 296 4.84 15.42 -4.31
CA GLU A 296 5.02 16.63 -3.51
C GLU A 296 3.67 17.23 -3.10
N ARG A 297 2.70 17.29 -4.02
CA ARG A 297 1.34 17.78 -3.70
C ARG A 297 0.61 16.87 -2.71
N GLU A 298 0.73 15.55 -2.90
CA GLU A 298 0.15 14.57 -1.99
C GLU A 298 0.79 14.65 -0.60
N LEU A 299 2.10 14.87 -0.54
CA LEU A 299 2.83 15.04 0.71
C LEU A 299 2.36 16.27 1.50
N GLU A 300 2.14 17.40 0.83
CA GLU A 300 1.58 18.60 1.47
C GLU A 300 0.21 18.30 2.10
N TYR A 301 -0.66 17.63 1.35
CA TYR A 301 -1.96 17.22 1.87
C TYR A 301 -1.82 16.28 3.09
N ILE A 302 -0.96 15.26 2.99
CA ILE A 302 -0.73 14.30 4.08
C ILE A 302 -0.12 14.96 5.30
N TYR A 303 0.76 15.96 5.12
CA TYR A 303 1.29 16.78 6.21
C TYR A 303 0.16 17.55 6.92
N ASN A 304 -0.69 18.24 6.17
CA ASN A 304 -1.83 18.97 6.74
C ASN A 304 -2.84 18.03 7.44
N PHE A 305 -3.05 16.85 6.87
CA PHE A 305 -3.87 15.79 7.47
C PHE A 305 -3.30 15.30 8.80
N THR A 306 -1.99 15.02 8.82
CA THR A 306 -1.27 14.61 10.03
C THR A 306 -1.34 15.69 11.10
N ARG A 307 -1.10 16.96 10.72
CA ARG A 307 -1.20 18.13 11.61
C ARG A 307 -2.62 18.27 12.16
N PHE A 308 -3.65 18.07 11.34
CA PHE A 308 -5.04 18.10 11.80
C PHE A 308 -5.30 17.04 12.86
N LEU A 309 -4.92 15.79 12.61
CA LEU A 309 -5.08 14.69 13.57
C LEU A 309 -4.34 14.95 14.88
N CYS A 310 -3.12 15.48 14.79
CA CYS A 310 -2.35 15.82 16.00
C CYS A 310 -2.98 16.93 16.84
N ASN A 311 -3.72 17.85 16.21
CA ASN A 311 -4.22 19.06 16.87
C ASN A 311 -5.70 19.03 17.25
N THR A 312 -6.49 18.13 16.69
CA THR A 312 -7.91 18.01 17.01
C THR A 312 -8.13 17.73 18.50
N GLU A 313 -9.17 18.34 19.11
CA GLU A 313 -9.55 18.04 20.49
C GLU A 313 -10.07 16.60 20.61
N ASN A 314 -10.91 16.21 19.67
CA ASN A 314 -11.52 14.89 19.64
C ASN A 314 -10.87 14.08 18.51
N PRO A 315 -10.10 13.03 18.84
CA PRO A 315 -9.56 12.12 17.83
C PRO A 315 -10.72 11.39 17.12
N PRO A 316 -10.49 10.89 15.90
CA PRO A 316 -11.49 10.08 15.21
C PRO A 316 -11.86 8.87 16.07
N ARG A 317 -13.14 8.60 16.17
CA ARG A 317 -13.64 7.44 16.91
C ARG A 317 -13.61 6.23 16.00
N PHE A 318 -13.22 5.10 16.55
CA PHE A 318 -13.45 3.84 15.88
C PHE A 318 -14.94 3.51 16.02
N GLU A 319 -15.77 4.17 15.24
CA GLU A 319 -17.11 3.68 15.02
C GLU A 319 -17.00 2.50 14.05
N GLN A 320 -17.16 1.29 14.57
CA GLN A 320 -17.85 0.33 13.74
C GLN A 320 -19.14 1.05 13.38
N SER A 321 -19.27 1.51 12.13
CA SER A 321 -20.59 1.86 11.63
C SER A 321 -21.49 0.74 12.13
N ASP A 322 -22.62 1.08 12.78
CA ASP A 322 -23.70 0.16 13.10
C ASP A 322 -24.42 -0.33 11.82
N VAL A 323 -23.73 -0.42 10.71
CA VAL A 323 -23.87 -1.59 9.88
C VAL A 323 -23.43 -2.69 10.82
N THR A 324 -24.38 -3.21 11.57
CA THR A 324 -24.31 -4.51 12.20
C THR A 324 -23.72 -5.38 11.10
N ILE A 325 -22.38 -5.52 11.07
CA ILE A 325 -21.76 -6.68 10.47
C ILE A 325 -22.33 -7.76 11.38
N LYS A 326 -23.54 -8.19 11.01
CA LYS A 326 -24.15 -9.36 11.64
C LYS A 326 -23.00 -10.32 11.65
N VAL A 327 -22.81 -11.07 12.74
CA VAL A 327 -21.75 -12.11 12.86
C VAL A 327 -21.57 -12.89 11.55
N ASN A 328 -22.57 -12.86 10.69
CA ASN A 328 -22.66 -13.41 9.34
C ASN A 328 -21.82 -12.69 8.26
N ASP A 329 -21.33 -11.46 8.46
CA ASP A 329 -20.62 -10.70 7.42
C ASP A 329 -19.13 -10.50 7.76
N LYS A 330 -18.68 -10.96 8.94
CA LYS A 330 -17.27 -11.02 9.30
C LYS A 330 -16.55 -12.00 8.36
N LEU A 331 -15.44 -11.57 7.81
CA LEU A 331 -14.55 -12.43 7.03
C LEU A 331 -13.65 -13.22 7.98
N TYR A 332 -13.64 -14.52 7.87
CA TYR A 332 -12.82 -15.44 8.65
C TYR A 332 -11.71 -16.00 7.77
N ASN A 333 -10.53 -16.21 8.32
CA ASN A 333 -9.54 -17.02 7.62
C ASN A 333 -10.07 -18.47 7.54
N PHE A 334 -9.92 -19.09 6.38
CA PHE A 334 -10.30 -20.48 6.15
C PHE A 334 -9.81 -21.44 7.24
N ALA A 335 -8.59 -21.22 7.80
CA ALA A 335 -8.00 -22.08 8.80
C ALA A 335 -8.62 -21.92 10.21
N ASP A 336 -9.23 -20.76 10.49
CA ASP A 336 -9.71 -20.36 11.83
C ASP A 336 -11.19 -20.68 12.05
N CYS A 337 -11.86 -21.32 11.07
CA CYS A 337 -13.25 -21.70 11.19
C CYS A 337 -13.42 -23.04 11.93
N ASP A 338 -14.44 -23.15 12.81
CA ASP A 338 -14.75 -24.40 13.53
C ASP A 338 -15.06 -25.54 12.55
N ARG A 339 -15.76 -25.19 11.46
CA ARG A 339 -15.91 -26.06 10.29
C ARG A 339 -15.41 -25.33 9.06
N ARG A 340 -14.38 -25.87 8.45
CA ARG A 340 -13.82 -25.34 7.21
C ARG A 340 -14.80 -25.47 6.05
N PRO A 341 -14.77 -24.56 5.06
CA PRO A 341 -15.58 -24.70 3.87
C PRO A 341 -15.16 -25.96 3.11
N THR A 342 -16.12 -26.61 2.44
CA THR A 342 -15.83 -27.83 1.69
C THR A 342 -16.22 -27.67 0.23
N PHE A 343 -15.34 -28.16 -0.65
CA PHE A 343 -15.61 -28.31 -2.08
C PHE A 343 -15.86 -29.77 -2.40
N MET A 344 -17.06 -30.08 -2.92
CA MET A 344 -17.47 -31.46 -3.20
C MET A 344 -17.22 -32.42 -2.01
N GLY A 345 -17.52 -31.93 -0.78
CA GLY A 345 -17.42 -32.70 0.46
C GLY A 345 -16.01 -32.74 1.08
N SER A 346 -14.99 -32.16 0.47
CA SER A 346 -13.61 -32.12 1.00
C SER A 346 -13.23 -30.73 1.52
N PRO A 347 -12.67 -30.61 2.72
CA PRO A 347 -12.13 -29.35 3.24
C PRO A 347 -10.70 -29.06 2.76
N ASP A 348 -10.06 -29.99 2.02
CA ASP A 348 -8.71 -29.83 1.53
C ASP A 348 -8.71 -28.96 0.26
N PRO A 349 -8.00 -27.81 0.24
CA PRO A 349 -7.84 -26.96 -0.94
C PRO A 349 -7.33 -27.71 -2.18
N LYS A 350 -6.51 -28.75 -1.98
CA LYS A 350 -6.03 -29.59 -3.08
C LYS A 350 -7.17 -30.29 -3.82
N SER A 351 -8.25 -30.62 -3.13
CA SER A 351 -9.44 -31.20 -3.77
C SER A 351 -10.10 -30.23 -4.75
N PHE A 352 -10.14 -28.94 -4.44
CA PHE A 352 -10.62 -27.94 -5.37
C PHE A 352 -9.71 -27.82 -6.60
N LEU A 353 -8.39 -27.78 -6.38
CA LEU A 353 -7.44 -27.72 -7.47
C LEU A 353 -7.57 -28.93 -8.40
N THR A 354 -7.62 -30.15 -7.85
CA THR A 354 -7.58 -31.39 -8.65
C THR A 354 -8.93 -31.73 -9.29
N ARG A 355 -10.05 -31.48 -8.59
CA ARG A 355 -11.39 -31.86 -9.07
C ARG A 355 -12.07 -30.78 -9.89
N TRP A 356 -11.60 -29.54 -9.82
CA TRP A 356 -12.18 -28.42 -10.55
C TRP A 356 -11.14 -27.66 -11.35
N VAL A 357 -10.20 -26.97 -10.71
CA VAL A 357 -9.30 -26.06 -11.41
C VAL A 357 -8.57 -26.78 -12.54
N TYR A 358 -7.84 -27.83 -12.25
CA TYR A 358 -7.04 -28.54 -13.25
C TYR A 358 -7.87 -29.38 -14.24
N GLN A 359 -9.15 -29.60 -13.96
CA GLN A 359 -10.06 -30.27 -14.91
C GLN A 359 -10.49 -29.33 -16.04
N TYR A 360 -10.67 -28.04 -15.71
CA TYR A 360 -11.23 -27.04 -16.62
C TYR A 360 -10.20 -25.97 -17.03
N LEU A 361 -8.97 -26.06 -16.53
CA LEU A 361 -7.87 -25.19 -16.87
C LEU A 361 -7.44 -25.41 -18.32
N LYS A 362 -7.35 -24.33 -19.10
CA LYS A 362 -6.83 -24.32 -20.46
C LYS A 362 -5.55 -23.53 -20.48
N TYR A 363 -4.49 -24.11 -21.04
CA TYR A 363 -3.27 -23.33 -21.22
C TYR A 363 -3.49 -22.26 -22.28
N PRO A 364 -3.32 -20.96 -21.98
CA PRO A 364 -3.51 -19.91 -22.97
C PRO A 364 -2.54 -20.09 -24.14
N LYS A 365 -3.04 -19.94 -25.37
CA LYS A 365 -2.24 -20.16 -26.57
C LYS A 365 -1.01 -19.26 -26.62
N ALA A 366 -1.17 -17.98 -26.30
CA ALA A 366 -0.06 -17.03 -26.27
C ALA A 366 1.02 -17.42 -25.26
N ALA A 367 0.65 -17.94 -24.09
CA ALA A 367 1.60 -18.42 -23.10
C ALA A 367 2.26 -19.73 -23.53
N LEU A 368 1.49 -20.63 -24.20
CA LEU A 368 2.02 -21.89 -24.73
C LEU A 368 3.05 -21.66 -25.83
N ASP A 369 2.72 -20.79 -26.80
CA ASP A 369 3.58 -20.48 -27.95
C ASP A 369 4.90 -19.80 -27.51
N ASN A 370 4.87 -19.06 -26.40
CA ASN A 370 6.05 -18.37 -25.84
C ASN A 370 6.73 -19.16 -24.71
N GLY A 371 6.28 -20.37 -24.38
CA GLY A 371 6.86 -21.20 -23.32
C GLY A 371 6.72 -20.62 -21.91
N VAL A 372 5.77 -19.67 -21.69
CA VAL A 372 5.56 -18.99 -20.41
C VAL A 372 4.95 -19.96 -19.40
N GLN A 373 5.61 -20.13 -18.26
CA GLN A 373 5.20 -20.99 -17.15
C GLN A 373 5.23 -20.21 -15.86
N GLY A 374 4.49 -20.66 -14.84
CA GLY A 374 4.55 -20.02 -13.54
C GLY A 374 3.49 -20.52 -12.59
N ARG A 375 3.51 -19.93 -11.39
CA ARG A 375 2.54 -20.17 -10.35
C ARG A 375 1.73 -18.90 -10.10
N VAL A 376 0.42 -18.98 -10.30
CA VAL A 376 -0.53 -17.92 -10.00
C VAL A 376 -1.15 -18.21 -8.65
N ILE A 377 -1.08 -17.26 -7.70
CA ILE A 377 -1.80 -17.38 -6.43
C ILE A 377 -3.06 -16.53 -6.54
N VAL A 378 -4.21 -17.17 -6.36
CA VAL A 378 -5.52 -16.52 -6.40
C VAL A 378 -6.14 -16.60 -5.02
N GLU A 379 -6.57 -15.47 -4.50
CA GLU A 379 -7.36 -15.36 -3.27
C GLU A 379 -8.81 -15.13 -3.61
N PHE A 380 -9.70 -15.67 -2.80
CA PHE A 380 -11.15 -15.49 -2.94
C PHE A 380 -11.87 -15.72 -1.62
N THR A 381 -13.05 -15.13 -1.53
CA THR A 381 -13.96 -15.31 -0.41
C THR A 381 -15.03 -16.33 -0.75
N ILE A 382 -15.20 -17.33 0.09
CA ILE A 382 -16.33 -18.26 0.05
C ILE A 382 -17.43 -17.68 0.93
N GLY A 383 -18.50 -17.22 0.29
CA GLY A 383 -19.63 -16.61 0.98
C GLY A 383 -20.44 -17.61 1.81
N LYS A 384 -21.18 -17.09 2.79
CA LYS A 384 -22.15 -17.85 3.59
C LYS A 384 -23.23 -18.55 2.76
N ASP A 385 -23.41 -18.15 1.50
CA ASP A 385 -24.29 -18.76 0.50
C ASP A 385 -23.57 -19.82 -0.37
N GLY A 386 -22.27 -20.00 -0.15
CA GLY A 386 -21.40 -20.93 -0.87
C GLY A 386 -20.91 -20.45 -2.23
N LYS A 387 -21.20 -19.22 -2.64
CA LYS A 387 -20.64 -18.63 -3.86
C LYS A 387 -19.25 -18.04 -3.59
N LEU A 388 -18.46 -17.90 -4.64
CA LEU A 388 -17.18 -17.20 -4.59
C LEU A 388 -17.40 -15.71 -4.85
N TYR A 389 -16.71 -14.89 -4.06
CA TYR A 389 -16.67 -13.44 -4.12
C TYR A 389 -15.23 -12.98 -4.07
N ASP A 390 -14.98 -11.77 -4.52
CA ASP A 390 -13.67 -11.11 -4.43
C ASP A 390 -12.51 -12.00 -4.92
N VAL A 391 -12.70 -12.59 -6.10
CA VAL A 391 -11.71 -13.49 -6.71
C VAL A 391 -10.67 -12.65 -7.45
N HIS A 392 -9.45 -12.60 -6.90
CA HIS A 392 -8.35 -11.79 -7.44
C HIS A 392 -7.00 -12.51 -7.35
N VAL A 393 -6.05 -12.04 -8.14
CA VAL A 393 -4.67 -12.57 -8.15
C VAL A 393 -3.88 -11.85 -7.06
N VAL A 394 -3.31 -12.62 -6.14
CA VAL A 394 -2.38 -12.14 -5.10
C VAL A 394 -0.93 -12.20 -5.59
N ARG A 395 -0.62 -13.20 -6.43
CA ARG A 395 0.69 -13.35 -7.06
C ARG A 395 0.52 -13.72 -8.52
N SER A 396 0.99 -12.83 -9.38
CA SER A 396 0.98 -12.98 -10.84
C SER A 396 2.10 -13.89 -11.31
N ALA A 397 1.87 -14.58 -12.44
CA ALA A 397 2.92 -15.23 -13.21
C ALA A 397 3.05 -14.59 -14.61
N SER A 398 1.91 -14.29 -15.25
CA SER A 398 1.78 -13.48 -16.46
C SER A 398 0.30 -13.20 -16.65
N GLU A 399 -0.04 -12.11 -17.33
CA GLU A 399 -1.43 -11.69 -17.56
C GLU A 399 -2.29 -12.82 -18.16
N ALA A 400 -1.80 -13.50 -19.18
CA ALA A 400 -2.54 -14.59 -19.80
C ALA A 400 -2.79 -15.80 -18.85
N LEU A 401 -1.82 -16.13 -17.99
CA LEU A 401 -1.98 -17.22 -17.01
C LEU A 401 -2.90 -16.79 -15.86
N ASP A 402 -2.83 -15.53 -15.46
CA ASP A 402 -3.65 -14.95 -14.41
C ASP A 402 -5.14 -14.92 -14.82
N ASP A 403 -5.42 -14.46 -16.05
CA ASP A 403 -6.77 -14.44 -16.62
C ASP A 403 -7.39 -15.83 -16.67
N GLU A 404 -6.62 -16.83 -17.09
CA GLU A 404 -7.12 -18.20 -17.12
C GLU A 404 -7.36 -18.77 -15.73
N ALA A 405 -6.48 -18.51 -14.76
CA ALA A 405 -6.67 -18.91 -13.37
C ALA A 405 -7.94 -18.26 -12.78
N LEU A 406 -8.12 -16.97 -12.98
CA LEU A 406 -9.31 -16.23 -12.57
C LEU A 406 -10.57 -16.79 -13.23
N ARG A 407 -10.54 -17.04 -14.55
CA ARG A 407 -11.68 -17.58 -15.31
C ARG A 407 -12.17 -18.90 -14.72
N VAL A 408 -11.26 -19.83 -14.47
CA VAL A 408 -11.61 -21.16 -13.97
C VAL A 408 -12.12 -21.10 -12.53
N ILE A 409 -11.48 -20.30 -11.68
CA ILE A 409 -11.88 -20.17 -10.27
C ILE A 409 -13.23 -19.48 -10.16
N LYS A 410 -13.46 -18.37 -10.89
CA LYS A 410 -14.76 -17.67 -10.91
C LYS A 410 -15.92 -18.54 -11.40
N ALA A 411 -15.65 -19.51 -12.26
CA ALA A 411 -16.65 -20.47 -12.76
C ALA A 411 -16.95 -21.63 -11.80
N SER A 412 -16.38 -21.64 -10.60
CA SER A 412 -16.58 -22.70 -9.60
C SER A 412 -18.04 -22.87 -9.22
N PRO A 413 -18.53 -24.13 -9.10
CA PRO A 413 -19.82 -24.39 -8.49
C PRO A 413 -19.82 -24.00 -7.00
N LYS A 414 -21.02 -23.99 -6.41
CA LYS A 414 -21.17 -23.63 -5.00
C LYS A 414 -20.41 -24.56 -4.07
N TRP A 415 -19.80 -23.95 -3.07
CA TRP A 415 -19.17 -24.60 -1.94
C TRP A 415 -20.16 -24.81 -0.79
N LYS A 416 -19.85 -25.71 0.12
CA LYS A 416 -20.45 -25.69 1.44
C LYS A 416 -19.71 -24.67 2.29
N PRO A 417 -20.38 -23.63 2.82
CA PRO A 417 -19.71 -22.53 3.52
C PRO A 417 -19.04 -22.98 4.82
N ALA A 418 -18.08 -22.19 5.28
CA ALA A 418 -17.49 -22.33 6.61
C ALA A 418 -18.52 -22.06 7.70
N GLN A 419 -18.28 -22.60 8.90
CA GLN A 419 -19.10 -22.33 10.08
C GLN A 419 -18.22 -21.92 11.26
N VAL A 420 -18.73 -20.94 12.04
CA VAL A 420 -18.24 -20.55 13.36
C VAL A 420 -19.42 -20.57 14.32
N LYS A 421 -19.28 -21.31 15.42
CA LYS A 421 -20.36 -21.54 16.41
C LYS A 421 -21.68 -22.05 15.77
N GLY A 422 -21.55 -22.89 14.74
CA GLY A 422 -22.66 -23.47 14.01
C GLY A 422 -23.36 -22.56 12.99
N VAL A 423 -22.90 -21.30 12.84
CA VAL A 423 -23.45 -20.32 11.90
C VAL A 423 -22.57 -20.26 10.65
N ASN A 424 -23.19 -20.24 9.46
CA ASN A 424 -22.47 -20.06 8.21
C ASN A 424 -21.84 -18.66 8.15
N VAL A 425 -20.55 -18.60 7.80
CA VAL A 425 -19.76 -17.38 7.73
C VAL A 425 -19.05 -17.25 6.38
N ASN A 426 -18.66 -16.01 6.05
CA ASN A 426 -17.77 -15.76 4.92
C ASN A 426 -16.34 -16.14 5.32
N SER A 427 -15.63 -16.86 4.45
CA SER A 427 -14.24 -17.24 4.71
C SER A 427 -13.34 -17.01 3.52
N VAL A 428 -12.16 -16.47 3.77
CA VAL A 428 -11.13 -16.22 2.75
C VAL A 428 -10.16 -17.38 2.67
N MET A 429 -9.78 -17.72 1.45
CA MET A 429 -8.69 -18.66 1.19
C MET A 429 -7.94 -18.34 -0.09
N SER A 430 -6.67 -18.76 -0.13
CA SER A 430 -5.83 -18.63 -1.32
C SER A 430 -5.47 -20.02 -1.86
N VAL A 431 -5.37 -20.14 -3.17
CA VAL A 431 -4.91 -21.36 -3.85
C VAL A 431 -3.82 -21.03 -4.86
N ALA A 432 -2.86 -21.95 -5.00
CA ALA A 432 -1.77 -21.84 -5.96
C ALA A 432 -2.07 -22.68 -7.19
N VAL A 433 -2.24 -22.03 -8.34
CA VAL A 433 -2.47 -22.66 -9.64
C VAL A 433 -1.14 -22.76 -10.38
N ASP A 434 -0.63 -23.97 -10.59
CA ASP A 434 0.62 -24.22 -11.27
C ASP A 434 0.40 -24.43 -12.79
N PHE A 435 1.00 -23.56 -13.59
CA PHE A 435 1.09 -23.74 -15.04
C PHE A 435 2.46 -24.28 -15.42
N ARG A 436 2.51 -25.52 -15.88
CA ARG A 436 3.76 -26.20 -16.25
C ARG A 436 3.66 -26.84 -17.63
N LEU A 437 4.75 -26.78 -18.38
CA LEU A 437 4.92 -27.44 -19.65
C LEU A 437 5.82 -28.66 -19.48
N THR A 438 5.52 -29.74 -20.23
CA THR A 438 6.42 -30.89 -20.33
C THR A 438 7.61 -30.53 -21.23
N LYS A 439 8.71 -31.32 -21.18
CA LYS A 439 9.86 -31.22 -22.10
C LYS A 439 9.49 -31.28 -23.58
N LYS A 440 8.25 -31.69 -23.91
CA LYS A 440 7.71 -31.71 -25.28
C LYS A 440 6.75 -30.57 -25.57
N GLY A 441 6.75 -29.51 -24.75
CA GLY A 441 5.86 -28.35 -24.92
C GLY A 441 4.37 -28.64 -24.69
N LYS A 442 4.03 -29.76 -24.06
CA LYS A 442 2.63 -30.10 -23.72
C LYS A 442 2.33 -29.75 -22.27
N PHE A 443 1.12 -29.27 -22.03
CA PHE A 443 0.64 -28.99 -20.67
C PHE A 443 0.71 -30.24 -19.78
N ALA A 444 1.28 -30.10 -18.58
CA ALA A 444 1.39 -31.16 -17.59
C ALA A 444 0.67 -30.77 -16.30
N ILE A 445 -0.35 -31.54 -15.95
CA ILE A 445 -0.96 -31.48 -14.62
C ILE A 445 -0.18 -32.47 -13.75
N LYS A 446 0.45 -31.98 -12.67
CA LYS A 446 1.01 -32.87 -11.64
C LYS A 446 -0.17 -33.41 -10.82
N LYS A 447 -0.52 -34.70 -11.03
CA LYS A 447 -1.51 -35.42 -10.21
C LYS A 447 -1.04 -35.57 -8.78
#